data_732c703227992f34345c961f1b3e110f
#
_entry.id   732c703227992f34345c961f1b3e110f
#
_cell.length_a   1.000
_cell.length_b   1.000
_cell.length_c   1.000
_cell.angle_alpha   90.00
_cell.angle_beta   90.00
_cell.angle_gamma   90.00
#
_symmetry.space_group_name_H-M   'P 1'
#
loop_
_entity.id
_entity.type
_entity.pdbx_description
1 polymer ?
#
loop_
_entity_poly.entity_id
_entity_poly.type
_entity_poly.pdbx_seq_one_letter_code
_entity_poly.pdbx_strand_id
1 'polypeptide(L)'
;IFVPRARMFYVTGEVMKPGQYAYQRGMSLLHAISTAGGFTEKARRSKVKVVRESQGKKVELSLTLAQPIEPGDTVIVPESFW
;
A
#
# COMPACT_ATOMS: atom_id res chain seq x y z
N ILE A 1 21.76 -2.89 -14.57
CA ILE A 1 20.32 -3.03 -14.83
C ILE A 1 19.57 -1.96 -14.07
N PHE A 2 18.76 -1.22 -14.77
CA PHE A 2 18.02 -0.13 -14.23
C PHE A 2 16.58 -0.56 -13.88
N VAL A 3 16.17 -0.37 -12.63
CA VAL A 3 14.79 -0.67 -12.20
C VAL A 3 14.10 0.68 -11.94
N PRO A 4 13.09 1.05 -12.73
CA PRO A 4 12.39 2.31 -12.53
C PRO A 4 11.69 2.33 -11.17
N ARG A 5 11.78 3.47 -10.49
CA ARG A 5 11.09 3.64 -9.21
C ARG A 5 9.57 3.51 -9.34
N ALA A 6 9.05 3.81 -10.52
CA ALA A 6 7.62 3.70 -10.79
C ALA A 6 7.08 2.27 -10.71
N ARG A 7 7.97 1.28 -10.60
CA ARG A 7 7.56 -0.11 -10.49
C ARG A 7 7.64 -0.64 -9.06
N MET A 8 7.64 0.25 -8.11
CA MET A 8 7.69 -0.14 -6.70
C MET A 8 6.57 0.54 -5.93
N PHE A 9 6.19 -0.06 -4.83
CA PHE A 9 5.23 0.55 -3.94
C PHE A 9 5.73 0.42 -2.51
N TYR A 10 5.16 1.24 -1.62
CA TYR A 10 5.56 1.25 -0.22
C TYR A 10 4.39 0.82 0.63
N VAL A 11 4.67 0.06 1.67
CA VAL A 11 3.66 -0.33 2.65
C VAL A 11 4.17 0.07 4.02
N THR A 12 3.33 0.77 4.77
CA THR A 12 3.69 1.23 6.10
C THR A 12 2.50 1.09 7.04
N GLY A 13 2.74 1.24 8.34
CA GLY A 13 1.70 1.15 9.34
C GLY A 13 1.63 -0.24 9.94
N GLU A 14 0.40 -0.71 10.19
CA GLU A 14 0.17 -1.96 10.91
C GLU A 14 0.18 -3.18 9.99
N VAL A 15 1.34 -3.43 9.41
CA VAL A 15 1.61 -4.65 8.64
C VAL A 15 2.82 -5.34 9.25
N MET A 16 2.95 -6.64 8.98
CA MET A 16 4.02 -7.42 9.60
C MET A 16 5.41 -6.97 9.18
N LYS A 17 5.59 -6.62 7.91
CA LYS A 17 6.88 -6.22 7.37
C LYS A 17 6.73 -4.98 6.50
N PRO A 18 6.64 -3.81 7.12
CA PRO A 18 6.56 -2.56 6.34
C PRO A 18 7.84 -2.36 5.54
N GLY A 19 7.71 -1.73 4.39
CA GLY A 19 8.87 -1.46 3.55
C GLY A 19 8.48 -1.23 2.10
N GLN A 20 9.48 -1.34 1.26
CA GLN A 20 9.35 -1.11 -0.17
C GLN A 20 9.32 -2.47 -0.89
N TYR A 21 8.39 -2.61 -1.82
CA TYR A 21 8.20 -3.87 -2.54
C TYR A 21 8.02 -3.62 -4.03
N ALA A 22 8.31 -4.65 -4.82
CA ALA A 22 8.16 -4.57 -6.26
C ALA A 22 6.69 -4.62 -6.66
N TYR A 23 6.31 -3.71 -7.55
CA TYR A 23 4.95 -3.67 -8.08
C TYR A 23 4.80 -4.67 -9.22
N GLN A 24 3.69 -5.38 -9.22
CA GLN A 24 3.33 -6.29 -10.30
C GLN A 24 2.02 -5.81 -10.93
N ARG A 25 1.94 -5.90 -12.25
CA ARG A 25 0.76 -5.45 -12.97
C ARG A 25 -0.49 -6.18 -12.47
N GLY A 26 -1.55 -5.42 -12.25
CA GLY A 26 -2.82 -5.98 -11.78
C GLY A 26 -2.87 -6.30 -10.31
N MET A 27 -1.88 -5.84 -9.55
CA MET A 27 -1.80 -6.08 -8.12
C MET A 27 -2.89 -5.34 -7.37
N SER A 28 -3.65 -6.05 -6.55
CA SER A 28 -4.67 -5.42 -5.71
C SER A 28 -4.07 -4.94 -4.39
N LEU A 29 -4.84 -4.11 -3.67
CA LEU A 29 -4.42 -3.62 -2.37
C LEU A 29 -4.19 -4.77 -1.40
N LEU A 30 -5.07 -5.77 -1.41
CA LEU A 30 -4.91 -6.94 -0.57
C LEU A 30 -3.62 -7.70 -0.90
N HIS A 31 -3.32 -7.83 -2.18
CA HIS A 31 -2.10 -8.49 -2.62
C HIS A 31 -0.86 -7.73 -2.13
N ALA A 32 -0.90 -6.40 -2.19
CA ALA A 32 0.20 -5.57 -1.71
C ALA A 32 0.43 -5.77 -0.21
N ILE A 33 -0.64 -5.79 0.57
CA ILE A 33 -0.54 -5.99 2.01
C ILE A 33 -0.07 -7.41 2.34
N SER A 34 -0.53 -8.40 1.60
CA SER A 34 -0.08 -9.78 1.77
C SER A 34 1.41 -9.92 1.48
N THR A 35 1.90 -9.19 0.49
CA THR A 35 3.33 -9.17 0.17
C THR A 35 4.14 -8.62 1.35
N ALA A 36 3.57 -7.69 2.09
CA ALA A 36 4.20 -7.13 3.29
C ALA A 36 3.98 -7.99 4.54
N GLY A 37 3.53 -9.22 4.37
CA GLY A 37 3.34 -10.14 5.47
C GLY A 37 1.93 -10.14 6.09
N GLY A 38 1.03 -9.32 5.56
CA GLY A 38 -0.35 -9.23 6.04
C GLY A 38 -0.52 -8.20 7.15
N PHE A 39 -1.76 -8.08 7.62
CA PHE A 39 -2.11 -7.16 8.70
C PHE A 39 -1.60 -7.66 10.05
N THR A 40 -1.30 -6.72 10.94
CA THR A 40 -1.07 -7.06 12.34
C THR A 40 -2.42 -7.16 13.06
N GLU A 41 -2.38 -7.60 14.31
CA GLU A 41 -3.60 -7.67 15.12
C GLU A 41 -4.23 -6.32 15.38
N LYS A 42 -3.43 -5.27 15.32
CA LYS A 42 -3.90 -3.90 15.59
C LYS A 42 -4.36 -3.17 14.34
N ALA A 43 -4.25 -3.79 13.19
CA ALA A 43 -4.57 -3.13 11.93
C ALA A 43 -6.07 -2.91 11.76
N ARG A 44 -6.43 -1.73 11.27
CA ARG A 44 -7.80 -1.43 10.91
C ARG A 44 -8.00 -1.73 9.43
N ARG A 45 -8.49 -2.93 9.14
CA ARG A 45 -8.57 -3.44 7.76
C ARG A 45 -9.53 -2.68 6.87
N SER A 46 -10.53 -2.03 7.45
CA SER A 46 -11.55 -1.33 6.69
C SER A 46 -11.19 0.11 6.34
N LYS A 47 -10.07 0.61 6.82
CA LYS A 47 -9.67 2.01 6.65
C LYS A 47 -8.28 2.18 6.07
N VAL A 48 -7.89 1.27 5.20
CA VAL A 48 -6.59 1.36 4.54
C VAL A 48 -6.56 2.56 3.61
N LYS A 49 -5.50 3.34 3.69
CA LYS A 49 -5.32 4.53 2.87
C LYS A 49 -4.16 4.32 1.91
N VAL A 50 -4.26 4.97 0.77
CA VAL A 50 -3.20 4.96 -0.22
C VAL A 50 -2.88 6.40 -0.58
N VAL A 51 -1.61 6.77 -0.48
CA VAL A 51 -1.14 8.08 -0.92
C VAL A 51 -0.57 7.90 -2.32
N ARG A 52 -1.17 8.58 -3.26
CA ARG A 52 -0.75 8.54 -4.66
C ARG A 52 -0.21 9.88 -5.07
N GLU A 53 0.94 9.87 -5.70
CA GLU A 53 1.54 11.08 -6.21
C GLU A 53 1.22 11.23 -7.70
N SER A 54 0.64 12.36 -8.06
CA SER A 54 0.32 12.66 -9.45
C SER A 54 0.64 14.11 -9.73
N GLN A 55 1.45 14.35 -10.77
CA GLN A 55 1.83 15.70 -11.21
C GLN A 55 2.40 16.57 -10.08
N GLY A 56 3.24 15.94 -9.24
CA GLY A 56 3.87 16.65 -8.14
C GLY A 56 2.98 16.89 -6.92
N LYS A 57 1.77 16.36 -6.95
CA LYS A 57 0.83 16.49 -5.83
C LYS A 57 0.55 15.12 -5.22
N LYS A 58 0.44 15.10 -3.90
CA LYS A 58 0.08 13.87 -3.18
C LYS A 58 -1.41 13.87 -2.91
N VAL A 59 -2.06 12.80 -3.28
CA VAL A 59 -3.49 12.61 -3.08
C VAL A 59 -3.71 11.41 -2.18
N GLU A 60 -4.47 11.59 -1.12
CA GLU A 60 -4.81 10.51 -0.21
C GLU A 60 -6.12 9.89 -0.66
N LEU A 61 -6.09 8.57 -0.84
CA LEU A 61 -7.25 7.81 -1.31
C LEU A 61 -7.62 6.76 -0.28
N SER A 62 -8.92 6.52 -0.12
CA SER A 62 -9.42 5.40 0.67
C SER A 62 -9.84 4.30 -0.31
N LEU A 63 -9.11 3.20 -0.30
CA LEU A 63 -9.38 2.09 -1.21
C LEU A 63 -9.87 0.87 -0.44
N THR A 64 -10.67 0.05 -1.12
CA THR A 64 -11.02 -1.26 -0.59
C THR A 64 -9.93 -2.26 -0.94
N LEU A 65 -9.91 -3.40 -0.25
CA LEU A 65 -8.89 -4.41 -0.47
C LEU A 65 -8.94 -5.01 -1.88
N ALA A 66 -10.09 -4.95 -2.53
CA ALA A 66 -10.25 -5.51 -3.86
C ALA A 66 -9.79 -4.55 -4.97
N GLN A 67 -9.59 -3.29 -4.66
CA GLN A 67 -9.20 -2.31 -5.66
C GLN A 67 -7.71 -2.43 -6.01
N PRO A 68 -7.35 -2.20 -7.27
CA PRO A 68 -5.94 -2.26 -7.66
C PRO A 68 -5.17 -1.04 -7.18
N ILE A 69 -3.88 -1.24 -6.92
CA ILE A 69 -2.96 -0.15 -6.64
C ILE A 69 -2.19 0.18 -7.91
N GLU A 70 -1.45 1.27 -7.87
CA GLU A 70 -0.61 1.69 -8.98
C GLU A 70 0.85 1.78 -8.56
N PRO A 71 1.78 1.73 -9.53
CA PRO A 71 3.20 1.88 -9.20
C PRO A 71 3.46 3.22 -8.50
N GLY A 72 4.28 3.17 -7.48
CA GLY A 72 4.62 4.37 -6.72
C GLY A 72 3.68 4.69 -5.58
N ASP A 73 2.61 3.92 -5.41
CA ASP A 73 1.67 4.15 -4.32
C ASP A 73 2.29 3.85 -2.97
N THR A 74 1.87 4.61 -1.96
CA THR A 74 2.24 4.35 -0.58
C THR A 74 0.99 3.87 0.16
N VAL A 75 1.03 2.64 0.63
CA VAL A 75 -0.08 2.04 1.36
C VAL A 75 0.12 2.29 2.85
N ILE A 76 -0.89 2.87 3.49
CA ILE A 76 -0.84 3.16 4.91
C ILE A 76 -1.97 2.39 5.60
N VAL A 77 -1.59 1.50 6.50
CA VAL A 77 -2.55 0.70 7.26
C VAL A 77 -2.67 1.30 8.66
N PRO A 78 -3.80 1.91 8.98
CA PRO A 78 -3.96 2.56 10.28
C PRO A 78 -4.14 1.55 11.40
N GLU A 79 -3.83 2.00 12.61
CA GLU A 79 -4.08 1.22 13.82
C GLU A 79 -5.55 1.37 14.20
N SER A 80 -6.12 0.28 14.71
CA SER A 80 -7.49 0.28 15.22
C SER A 80 -7.51 0.79 16.65
N PHE A 81 -8.26 1.85 16.90
CA PHE A 81 -8.45 2.41 18.23
C PHE A 81 -9.87 2.09 18.70
N TRP A 82 -9.97 1.61 19.94
CA TRP A 82 -11.25 1.24 20.56
C TRP A 82 -11.50 2.02 21.82
#